data_dcfd055cb4c040b1b222b72899096f08
#
_entry.id   dcfd055cb4c040b1b222b72899096f08
#
_cell.length_a   1.000
_cell.length_b   1.000
_cell.length_c   1.000
_cell.angle_alpha   90.00
_cell.angle_beta   90.00
_cell.angle_gamma   90.00
#
_symmetry.space_group_name_H-M   'P 1'
#
loop_
_entity.id
_entity.type
_entity.pdbx_description
1 polymer ?
#
loop_
_entity_poly.entity_id
_entity_poly.type
_entity_poly.pdbx_seq_one_letter_code
_entity_poly.pdbx_strand_id
1 'polypeptide(L)' 'MNENQRNLRYLNLALKELNPNAEYQATDIDNINWMNGTTPIPKEDIEAKIEELKGA' A
#
# COMPACT_ATOMS: atom_id res chain seq x y z
N MET A 1 2.49 19.23 0.35
CA MET A 1 1.77 17.94 0.36
C MET A 1 1.32 17.63 1.78
N ASN A 2 0.06 17.32 1.98
CA ASN A 2 -0.41 17.02 3.33
C ASN A 2 -0.06 15.58 3.73
N GLU A 3 -0.27 15.27 5.00
CA GLU A 3 0.09 13.98 5.56
C GLU A 3 -0.64 12.82 4.87
N ASN A 4 -1.92 13.01 4.55
CA ASN A 4 -2.72 11.98 3.89
C ASN A 4 -2.18 11.63 2.51
N GLN A 5 -1.78 12.63 1.75
CA GLN A 5 -1.21 12.41 0.42
C GLN A 5 0.13 11.69 0.50
N ARG A 6 0.93 12.03 1.50
CA ARG A 6 2.22 11.38 1.73
C ARG A 6 2.02 9.92 2.09
N ASN A 7 1.09 9.64 3.00
CA ASN A 7 0.79 8.27 3.42
C ASN A 7 0.26 7.43 2.27
N LEU A 8 -0.60 8.01 1.43
CA LEU A 8 -1.13 7.30 0.27
C LEU A 8 -0.02 6.97 -0.72
N ARG A 9 0.93 7.87 -0.90
CA ARG A 9 2.06 7.64 -1.79
C ARG A 9 2.90 6.46 -1.31
N TYR A 10 3.23 6.41 -0.02
CA TYR A 10 3.96 5.29 0.55
C TYR A 10 3.18 3.99 0.46
N LEU A 11 1.88 4.07 0.67
CA LEU A 11 1.01 2.90 0.53
C LEU A 11 1.08 2.32 -0.88
N ASN A 12 0.96 3.16 -1.89
CA ASN A 12 1.01 2.72 -3.28
C ASN A 12 2.37 2.12 -3.62
N LEU A 13 3.45 2.74 -3.16
CA LEU A 13 4.79 2.21 -3.37
C LEU A 13 4.96 0.86 -2.69
N ALA A 14 4.49 0.73 -1.46
CA ALA A 14 4.59 -0.51 -0.70
C ALA A 14 3.83 -1.64 -1.41
N LEU A 15 2.61 -1.38 -1.84
CA LEU A 15 1.81 -2.39 -2.53
C LEU A 15 2.46 -2.83 -3.83
N LYS A 16 3.02 -1.90 -4.57
CA LYS A 16 3.70 -2.20 -5.82
C LYS A 16 4.95 -3.04 -5.60
N GLU A 17 5.69 -2.77 -4.53
CA GLU A 17 6.86 -3.55 -4.18
C GLU A 17 6.48 -4.96 -3.74
N LEU A 18 5.41 -5.08 -2.94
CA LEU A 18 4.97 -6.37 -2.43
C LEU A 18 4.33 -7.25 -3.50
N ASN A 19 3.59 -6.64 -4.42
CA ASN A 19 2.95 -7.35 -5.53
C ASN A 19 2.82 -6.42 -6.74
N PRO A 20 3.78 -6.45 -7.67
CA PRO A 20 3.74 -5.57 -8.85
C PRO A 20 2.51 -5.77 -9.74
N ASN A 21 1.88 -6.93 -9.64
CA ASN A 21 0.70 -7.25 -10.45
C ASN A 21 -0.62 -6.99 -9.72
N ALA A 22 -0.57 -6.42 -8.51
CA ALA A 22 -1.77 -6.16 -7.74
C ALA A 22 -2.64 -5.13 -8.41
N GLU A 23 -3.95 -5.41 -8.41
CA GLU A 23 -4.95 -4.45 -8.86
C GLU A 23 -5.82 -4.09 -7.68
N TYR A 24 -5.92 -2.81 -7.40
CA TYR A 24 -6.61 -2.33 -6.22
C TYR A 24 -6.98 -0.87 -6.35
N GLN A 25 -7.92 -0.44 -5.51
CA GLN A 25 -8.21 0.95 -5.27
C GLN A 25 -8.08 1.20 -3.77
N ALA A 26 -7.33 2.21 -3.39
CA ALA A 26 -7.09 2.50 -1.99
C ALA A 26 -7.20 3.98 -1.72
N THR A 27 -7.90 4.32 -0.63
CA THR A 27 -7.92 5.68 -0.12
C THR A 27 -7.11 5.78 1.16
N ASP A 28 -6.87 4.64 1.81
CA ASP A 28 -6.14 4.56 3.06
C ASP A 28 -5.68 3.11 3.23
N ILE A 29 -4.75 2.88 4.14
CA ILE A 29 -4.27 1.53 4.44
C ILE A 29 -5.41 0.62 4.95
N ASP A 30 -6.41 1.20 5.60
CA ASP A 30 -7.58 0.46 6.09
C ASP A 30 -8.71 0.39 5.07
N ASN A 31 -8.60 1.08 3.96
CA ASN A 31 -9.62 1.14 2.91
C ASN A 31 -9.02 0.76 1.57
N ILE A 32 -8.72 -0.52 1.41
CA ILE A 32 -8.18 -1.05 0.17
C ILE A 32 -9.20 -1.98 -0.45
N ASN A 33 -9.60 -1.68 -1.67
CA ASN A 33 -10.50 -2.54 -2.44
C ASN A 33 -9.66 -3.35 -3.43
N TRP A 34 -9.48 -4.63 -3.13
CA TRP A 34 -8.71 -5.53 -3.98
C TRP A 34 -9.57 -5.98 -5.15
N MET A 35 -9.02 -5.92 -6.36
CA MET A 35 -9.76 -6.12 -7.58
C MET A 35 -9.16 -7.23 -8.44
N ASN A 36 -10.00 -7.77 -9.33
CA ASN A 36 -9.58 -8.74 -10.35
C ASN A 36 -8.82 -9.95 -9.79
N GLY A 37 -9.31 -10.48 -8.66
CA GLY A 37 -8.73 -11.68 -8.08
C GLY A 37 -7.41 -11.46 -7.35
N THR A 38 -7.02 -10.21 -7.13
CA THR A 38 -5.79 -9.91 -6.38
C THR A 38 -5.93 -10.40 -4.95
N THR A 39 -4.97 -11.21 -4.51
CA THR A 39 -4.94 -11.67 -3.12
C THR A 39 -4.63 -10.50 -2.20
N PRO A 40 -5.49 -10.23 -1.20
CA PRO A 40 -5.21 -9.14 -0.25
C PRO A 40 -3.89 -9.34 0.47
N ILE A 41 -3.12 -8.27 0.57
CA ILE A 41 -1.86 -8.29 1.30
C ILE A 41 -2.14 -7.96 2.76
N PRO A 42 -1.60 -8.73 3.71
CA PRO A 42 -1.81 -8.44 5.13
C PRO A 42 -1.35 -7.04 5.49
N LYS A 43 -2.13 -6.36 6.33
CA LYS A 43 -1.80 -5.01 6.76
C LYS A 43 -0.42 -4.92 7.39
N GLU A 44 -0.05 -5.94 8.16
CA GLU A 44 1.26 -6.00 8.82
C GLU A 44 2.41 -5.92 7.81
N ASP A 45 2.27 -6.63 6.70
CA ASP A 45 3.28 -6.63 5.64
C ASP A 45 3.35 -5.26 4.97
N ILE A 46 2.19 -4.64 4.75
CA ILE A 46 2.12 -3.31 4.15
C ILE A 46 2.80 -2.29 5.07
N GLU A 47 2.48 -2.34 6.36
CA GLU A 47 3.06 -1.42 7.32
C GLU A 47 4.58 -1.57 7.42
N ALA A 48 5.05 -2.82 7.44
CA ALA A 48 6.48 -3.09 7.48
C ALA A 48 7.19 -2.53 6.26
N LYS A 49 6.59 -2.70 5.08
CA LYS A 49 7.17 -2.17 3.84
C LYS A 49 7.18 -0.64 3.85
N ILE A 50 6.11 -0.01 4.34
CA ILE A 50 6.05 1.45 4.44
C ILE A 50 7.16 1.97 5.35
N GLU A 51 7.38 1.33 6.48
CA GLU A 51 8.46 1.73 7.39
C GLU A 51 9.83 1.58 6.73
N GLU A 52 10.02 0.51 5.98
CA GLU A 52 11.24 0.27 5.22
C GLU A 52 11.48 1.40 4.22
N LEU A 53 10.43 1.79 3.50
CA LEU A 53 10.52 2.86 2.50
C LEU A 53 10.81 4.22 3.13
N LYS A 54 10.23 4.48 4.29
CA LYS A 54 10.47 5.74 5.01
C LYS A 54 11.89 5.82 5.56
N GLY A 55 12.46 4.69 5.92
CA GLY A 55 13.80 4.63 6.47
C GLY A 55 14.91 4.59 5.43
N ALA A 56 14.54 4.47 4.17
CA ALA A 56 15.52 4.34 3.09
C ALA A 56 16.11 5.68 2.67
#